data_cbc8d5f35f17f22681079975b7006da7
#
_entry.id   cbc8d5f35f17f22681079975b7006da7
#
_cell.length_a   1.000
_cell.length_b   1.000
_cell.length_c   1.000
_cell.angle_alpha   90.00
_cell.angle_beta   90.00
_cell.angle_gamma   90.00
#
_symmetry.space_group_name_H-M   'P 1'
#
loop_
_entity.id
_entity.type
_entity.pdbx_description
1 polymer ?
#
loop_
_entity_poly.entity_id
_entity_poly.type
_entity_poly.pdbx_seq_one_letter_code
_entity_poly.pdbx_strand_id
1 'polypeptide(L)'
;EIGSGLVGSEMCIRDRVVTLKRLPYPGTPLAVGATGDAVLYYNLLLQRIAYYFDSVESPPLSGRYTDETAASTRSAQALLDLPETGVADGETWTAVEALSLQLAAVSPNPDRDAGQADAYPGRAMKEGSVGPDVGQIEQWLNGRYMRICGEDYVTENFRFGPKETEGVRAAQERADLLVTGTVNEETWAALRAQSCECEEG
;
A
#
# COMPACT_ATOMS: atom_id res chain seq x y z
N GLU A 1 20.90 45.65 8.62
CA GLU A 1 21.93 44.65 8.33
C GLU A 1 21.77 43.45 9.22
N ILE A 2 20.92 42.56 8.90
CA ILE A 2 20.79 41.39 9.70
C ILE A 2 20.59 40.23 8.75
N GLY A 3 21.60 39.38 8.68
CA GLY A 3 21.57 38.17 7.92
C GLY A 3 20.49 37.24 8.46
N SER A 4 19.45 37.04 7.70
CA SER A 4 18.48 36.00 7.97
C SER A 4 19.08 34.68 7.58
N GLY A 5 19.50 33.91 8.59
CA GLY A 5 19.85 32.53 8.41
C GLY A 5 18.64 31.77 7.84
N LEU A 6 18.80 31.26 6.65
CA LEU A 6 17.89 30.25 6.09
C LEU A 6 18.04 28.99 6.92
N VAL A 7 17.13 28.81 7.85
CA VAL A 7 16.90 27.52 8.46
C VAL A 7 16.46 26.57 7.33
N GLY A 8 17.26 25.54 7.10
CA GLY A 8 16.97 24.55 6.09
C GLY A 8 15.59 23.96 6.35
N SER A 9 14.67 24.22 5.43
CA SER A 9 13.40 23.52 5.39
C SER A 9 13.69 22.06 5.10
N GLU A 10 13.44 21.21 6.08
CA GLU A 10 13.22 19.79 5.83
C GLU A 10 12.13 19.71 4.78
N MET A 11 12.53 19.46 3.56
CA MET A 11 11.62 19.33 2.43
C MET A 11 10.93 17.98 2.59
N CYS A 12 9.83 17.99 3.33
CA CYS A 12 8.92 16.88 3.39
C CYS A 12 8.57 16.48 1.95
N ILE A 13 8.90 15.25 1.58
CA ILE A 13 8.52 14.58 0.33
C ILE A 13 7.00 14.58 0.14
N ARG A 14 6.24 14.95 1.17
CA ARG A 14 4.77 15.02 1.22
C ARG A 14 4.12 15.97 0.21
N ASP A 15 4.81 17.00 -0.27
CA ASP A 15 4.16 18.07 -1.03
C ASP A 15 4.46 18.09 -2.53
N ARG A 16 5.18 17.10 -3.04
CA ARG A 16 5.33 16.94 -4.48
C ARG A 16 4.41 15.84 -4.98
N VAL A 17 3.24 16.26 -5.46
CA VAL A 17 2.57 15.54 -6.54
C VAL A 17 3.48 15.68 -7.76
N VAL A 18 4.54 14.89 -7.82
CA VAL A 18 5.33 14.74 -9.03
C VAL A 18 4.44 13.94 -9.96
N THR A 19 3.80 14.63 -10.88
CA THR A 19 3.12 13.98 -12.01
C THR A 19 4.23 13.34 -12.87
N LEU A 20 4.66 12.15 -12.45
CA LEU A 20 5.65 11.39 -13.20
C LEU A 20 5.05 11.02 -14.54
N LYS A 21 5.71 11.47 -15.61
CA LYS A 21 5.40 10.98 -16.94
C LYS A 21 5.63 9.47 -16.92
N ARG A 22 4.54 8.72 -17.12
CA ARG A 22 4.61 7.26 -17.20
C ARG A 22 5.59 6.84 -18.28
N LEU A 23 6.55 5.98 -17.92
CA LEU A 23 7.48 5.38 -18.86
C LEU A 23 7.07 3.93 -19.11
N PRO A 24 7.03 3.48 -20.37
CA PRO A 24 6.79 2.08 -20.67
C PRO A 24 7.99 1.23 -20.25
N TYR A 25 7.76 -0.07 -20.07
CA TYR A 25 8.85 -1.03 -19.91
C TYR A 25 9.87 -0.91 -21.03
N PRO A 26 11.18 -0.83 -20.73
CA PRO A 26 12.20 -0.55 -21.76
C PRO A 26 12.45 -1.72 -22.73
N GLY A 27 11.75 -2.85 -22.58
CA GLY A 27 11.93 -4.03 -23.42
C GLY A 27 13.11 -4.93 -23.05
N THR A 28 13.91 -4.51 -22.08
CA THR A 28 15.03 -5.29 -21.51
C THR A 28 14.95 -5.29 -19.99
N PRO A 29 15.21 -6.42 -19.31
CA PRO A 29 15.20 -6.48 -17.86
C PRO A 29 16.20 -5.49 -17.24
N LEU A 30 15.79 -4.81 -16.19
CA LEU A 30 16.67 -3.96 -15.39
C LEU A 30 17.26 -4.78 -14.24
N ALA A 31 18.57 -4.74 -14.12
CA ALA A 31 19.33 -5.42 -13.08
C ALA A 31 20.46 -4.51 -12.58
N VAL A 32 21.20 -4.96 -11.56
CA VAL A 32 22.35 -4.24 -11.00
C VAL A 32 23.30 -3.79 -12.11
N GLY A 33 23.60 -2.49 -12.14
CA GLY A 33 24.42 -1.85 -13.15
C GLY A 33 23.63 -1.16 -14.28
N ALA A 34 22.32 -1.42 -14.42
CA ALA A 34 21.48 -0.66 -15.36
C ALA A 34 21.39 0.81 -14.95
N THR A 35 21.26 1.71 -15.93
CA THR A 35 21.20 3.15 -15.70
C THR A 35 20.22 3.83 -16.66
N GLY A 36 19.74 5.00 -16.26
CA GLY A 36 18.90 5.87 -17.11
C GLY A 36 17.53 6.17 -16.52
N ASP A 37 16.70 6.84 -17.32
CA ASP A 37 15.39 7.34 -16.89
C ASP A 37 14.41 6.22 -16.51
N ALA A 38 14.49 5.06 -17.17
CA ALA A 38 13.68 3.91 -16.84
C ALA A 38 13.99 3.39 -15.44
N VAL A 39 15.27 3.39 -15.04
CA VAL A 39 15.70 3.00 -13.68
C VAL A 39 15.23 4.04 -12.65
N LEU A 40 15.37 5.32 -12.96
CA LEU A 40 14.89 6.39 -12.09
C LEU A 40 13.38 6.26 -11.87
N TYR A 41 12.62 6.05 -12.92
CA TYR A 41 11.18 5.86 -12.84
C TYR A 41 10.83 4.62 -12.01
N TYR A 42 11.51 3.50 -12.23
CA TYR A 42 11.30 2.27 -11.48
C TYR A 42 11.61 2.43 -9.98
N ASN A 43 12.72 3.11 -9.64
CA ASN A 43 13.05 3.43 -8.24
C ASN A 43 11.97 4.30 -7.59
N LEU A 44 11.36 5.24 -8.32
CA LEU A 44 10.23 6.04 -7.81
C LEU A 44 8.99 5.19 -7.56
N LEU A 45 8.70 4.20 -8.41
CA LEU A 45 7.61 3.26 -8.19
C LEU A 45 7.84 2.44 -6.90
N LEU A 46 9.06 1.92 -6.72
CA LEU A 46 9.44 1.16 -5.52
C LEU A 46 9.40 2.02 -4.26
N GLN A 47 9.89 3.26 -4.30
CA GLN A 47 9.82 4.17 -3.14
C GLN A 47 8.37 4.43 -2.71
N ARG A 48 7.45 4.57 -3.67
CA ARG A 48 6.03 4.70 -3.33
C ARG A 48 5.49 3.44 -2.66
N ILE A 49 5.86 2.26 -3.14
CA ILE A 49 5.45 1.01 -2.51
C ILE A 49 6.05 0.92 -1.10
N ALA A 50 7.35 1.19 -0.93
CA ALA A 50 8.02 1.18 0.36
C ALA A 50 7.44 2.17 1.37
N TYR A 51 6.82 3.26 0.91
CA TYR A 51 6.12 4.20 1.79
C TYR A 51 4.89 3.59 2.46
N TYR A 52 4.23 2.64 1.79
CA TYR A 52 3.01 1.99 2.29
C TYR A 52 3.27 0.60 2.88
N PHE A 53 4.39 -0.02 2.57
CA PHE A 53 4.70 -1.40 2.97
C PHE A 53 6.09 -1.48 3.60
N ASP A 54 6.14 -1.62 4.92
CA ASP A 54 7.39 -1.74 5.69
C ASP A 54 8.21 -2.96 5.27
N SER A 55 7.57 -3.96 4.65
CA SER A 55 8.24 -5.14 4.10
C SER A 55 9.06 -4.86 2.84
N VAL A 56 8.89 -3.69 2.21
CA VAL A 56 9.62 -3.30 1.00
C VAL A 56 10.66 -2.25 1.34
N GLU A 57 11.93 -2.58 1.11
CA GLU A 57 13.02 -1.64 1.32
C GLU A 57 12.94 -0.46 0.34
N SER A 58 13.18 0.75 0.83
CA SER A 58 13.18 1.95 -0.02
C SER A 58 14.50 2.07 -0.78
N PRO A 59 14.49 2.00 -2.13
CA PRO A 59 15.70 2.14 -2.90
C PRO A 59 16.15 3.62 -2.97
N PRO A 60 17.44 3.89 -3.29
CA PRO A 60 17.90 5.25 -3.51
C PRO A 60 17.20 5.89 -4.72
N LEU A 61 16.81 7.16 -4.60
CA LEU A 61 16.24 7.92 -5.71
C LEU A 61 17.33 8.31 -6.71
N SER A 62 17.67 7.40 -7.60
CA SER A 62 18.71 7.60 -8.60
C SER A 62 18.37 6.88 -9.90
N GLY A 63 18.98 7.32 -11.00
CA GLY A 63 18.90 6.61 -12.28
C GLY A 63 19.88 5.42 -12.37
N ARG A 64 20.21 4.78 -11.24
CA ARG A 64 21.09 3.61 -11.18
C ARG A 64 20.37 2.47 -10.47
N TYR A 65 20.43 1.29 -11.05
CA TYR A 65 19.97 0.06 -10.45
C TYR A 65 21.09 -0.50 -9.57
N THR A 66 20.99 -0.27 -8.28
CA THR A 66 21.99 -0.67 -7.28
C THR A 66 21.61 -1.99 -6.62
N ASP A 67 22.46 -2.49 -5.71
CA ASP A 67 22.15 -3.66 -4.91
C ASP A 67 20.94 -3.40 -3.99
N GLU A 68 20.77 -2.16 -3.50
CA GLU A 68 19.60 -1.75 -2.72
C GLU A 68 18.34 -1.76 -3.60
N THR A 69 18.43 -1.31 -4.87
CA THR A 69 17.31 -1.43 -5.82
C THR A 69 16.93 -2.90 -6.04
N ALA A 70 17.94 -3.79 -6.15
CA ALA A 70 17.68 -5.23 -6.30
C ALA A 70 17.05 -5.84 -5.05
N ALA A 71 17.46 -5.41 -3.84
CA ALA A 71 16.85 -5.84 -2.58
C ALA A 71 15.39 -5.38 -2.51
N SER A 72 15.13 -4.10 -2.78
CA SER A 72 13.78 -3.53 -2.87
C SER A 72 12.91 -4.26 -3.90
N THR A 73 13.49 -4.62 -5.06
CA THR A 73 12.79 -5.39 -6.09
C THR A 73 12.41 -6.78 -5.60
N ARG A 74 13.29 -7.49 -4.87
CA ARG A 74 12.95 -8.82 -4.27
C ARG A 74 11.82 -8.69 -3.28
N SER A 75 11.89 -7.72 -2.38
CA SER A 75 10.82 -7.49 -1.40
C SER A 75 9.48 -7.15 -2.08
N ALA A 76 9.51 -6.35 -3.15
CA ALA A 76 8.31 -6.07 -3.94
C ALA A 76 7.81 -7.31 -4.70
N GLN A 77 8.70 -8.16 -5.21
CA GLN A 77 8.35 -9.43 -5.86
C GLN A 77 7.69 -10.37 -4.83
N ALA A 78 8.26 -10.51 -3.63
CA ALA A 78 7.65 -11.28 -2.54
C ALA A 78 6.24 -10.77 -2.20
N LEU A 79 6.07 -9.44 -2.08
CA LEU A 79 4.77 -8.81 -1.84
C LEU A 79 3.76 -9.12 -2.94
N LEU A 80 4.22 -9.29 -4.18
CA LEU A 80 3.38 -9.50 -5.37
C LEU A 80 3.26 -10.98 -5.78
N ASP A 81 3.76 -11.92 -4.98
CA ASP A 81 3.83 -13.36 -5.25
C ASP A 81 4.57 -13.69 -6.57
N LEU A 82 5.61 -12.92 -6.90
CA LEU A 82 6.48 -13.14 -8.04
C LEU A 82 7.79 -13.81 -7.61
N PRO A 83 8.51 -14.46 -8.54
CA PRO A 83 9.85 -14.99 -8.26
C PRO A 83 10.82 -13.88 -7.78
N GLU A 84 11.44 -14.07 -6.61
CA GLU A 84 12.31 -13.09 -5.95
C GLU A 84 13.70 -13.00 -6.59
N THR A 85 13.76 -12.63 -7.86
CA THR A 85 14.99 -12.57 -8.65
C THR A 85 15.83 -11.32 -8.37
N GLY A 86 15.19 -10.24 -7.93
CA GLY A 86 15.80 -8.91 -7.82
C GLY A 86 16.06 -8.25 -9.18
N VAL A 87 15.42 -8.75 -10.24
CA VAL A 87 15.49 -8.22 -11.61
C VAL A 87 14.12 -7.71 -12.00
N ALA A 88 14.03 -6.50 -12.51
CA ALA A 88 12.79 -5.95 -13.04
C ALA A 88 12.62 -6.35 -14.51
N ASP A 89 12.10 -7.54 -14.72
CA ASP A 89 11.65 -7.99 -16.04
C ASP A 89 10.27 -7.41 -16.40
N GLY A 90 9.70 -7.79 -17.54
CA GLY A 90 8.42 -7.24 -18.00
C GLY A 90 7.25 -7.54 -17.08
N GLU A 91 7.24 -8.71 -16.44
CA GLU A 91 6.21 -9.11 -15.49
C GLU A 91 6.33 -8.31 -14.19
N THR A 92 7.52 -8.29 -13.61
CA THR A 92 7.84 -7.51 -12.41
C THR A 92 7.57 -6.02 -12.61
N TRP A 93 8.02 -5.45 -13.74
CA TRP A 93 7.77 -4.05 -14.08
C TRP A 93 6.28 -3.75 -14.08
N THR A 94 5.48 -4.56 -14.77
CA THR A 94 4.04 -4.35 -14.90
C THR A 94 3.33 -4.45 -13.56
N ALA A 95 3.69 -5.42 -12.74
CA ALA A 95 3.09 -5.61 -11.43
C ALA A 95 3.45 -4.49 -10.44
N VAL A 96 4.72 -4.08 -10.39
CA VAL A 96 5.20 -2.96 -9.57
C VAL A 96 4.57 -1.64 -10.02
N GLU A 97 4.47 -1.39 -11.33
CA GLU A 97 3.81 -0.20 -11.86
C GLU A 97 2.32 -0.18 -11.48
N ALA A 98 1.62 -1.30 -11.67
CA ALA A 98 0.20 -1.40 -11.35
C ALA A 98 -0.07 -1.13 -9.87
N LEU A 99 0.69 -1.76 -8.96
CA LEU A 99 0.60 -1.51 -7.53
C LEU A 99 0.89 -0.05 -7.18
N SER A 100 1.99 0.50 -7.69
CA SER A 100 2.37 1.89 -7.42
C SER A 100 1.33 2.89 -7.91
N LEU A 101 0.69 2.63 -9.07
CA LEU A 101 -0.40 3.47 -9.59
C LEU A 101 -1.68 3.36 -8.75
N GLN A 102 -2.01 2.17 -8.25
CA GLN A 102 -3.12 1.99 -7.32
C GLN A 102 -2.88 2.79 -6.04
N LEU A 103 -1.68 2.71 -5.48
CA LEU A 103 -1.30 3.47 -4.29
C LEU A 103 -1.31 4.99 -4.54
N ALA A 104 -0.94 5.45 -5.74
CA ALA A 104 -1.05 6.86 -6.11
C ALA A 104 -2.49 7.36 -6.16
N ALA A 105 -3.43 6.50 -6.60
CA ALA A 105 -4.85 6.83 -6.62
C ALA A 105 -5.48 6.92 -5.23
N VAL A 106 -4.85 6.26 -4.26
CA VAL A 106 -5.23 6.28 -2.83
C VAL A 106 -4.41 7.31 -2.05
N SER A 107 -3.68 8.18 -2.76
CA SER A 107 -2.81 9.20 -2.15
C SER A 107 -3.44 9.74 -0.86
N PRO A 108 -2.75 9.66 0.29
CA PRO A 108 -3.25 10.31 1.48
C PRO A 108 -3.38 11.78 1.11
N ASN A 109 -4.60 12.28 1.09
CA ASN A 109 -4.80 13.70 1.19
C ASN A 109 -4.12 14.10 2.51
N PRO A 110 -3.05 14.91 2.54
CA PRO A 110 -2.42 15.34 3.78
C PRO A 110 -3.41 16.13 4.65
N ASP A 111 -4.52 16.60 4.06
CA ASP A 111 -5.65 17.22 4.74
C ASP A 111 -6.70 16.20 5.22
N ARG A 112 -6.49 14.91 5.04
CA ARG A 112 -7.24 13.89 5.78
C ARG A 112 -6.76 13.93 7.21
N ASP A 113 -7.29 14.90 7.94
CA ASP A 113 -7.18 14.96 9.38
C ASP A 113 -7.50 13.61 10.02
N ALA A 114 -6.85 13.33 11.15
CA ALA A 114 -7.03 12.10 11.93
C ALA A 114 -8.51 11.73 12.21
N GLY A 115 -9.46 12.62 11.94
CA GLY A 115 -10.91 12.38 12.01
C GLY A 115 -11.55 11.84 10.72
N GLN A 116 -10.84 11.79 9.59
CA GLN A 116 -11.35 11.26 8.31
C GLN A 116 -10.66 9.96 7.85
N ALA A 117 -9.68 9.45 8.61
CA ALA A 117 -9.01 8.18 8.31
C ALA A 117 -10.01 7.01 8.18
N ASP A 118 -11.15 7.12 8.86
CA ASP A 118 -12.23 6.12 8.87
C ASP A 118 -13.28 6.31 7.78
N ALA A 119 -13.16 7.31 6.92
CA ALA A 119 -14.13 7.53 5.86
C ALA A 119 -13.98 6.49 4.74
N TYR A 120 -15.11 5.98 4.23
CA TYR A 120 -15.09 5.07 3.10
C TYR A 120 -14.37 5.69 1.90
N PRO A 121 -13.41 4.99 1.28
CA PRO A 121 -12.56 5.56 0.22
C PRO A 121 -13.27 5.76 -1.13
N GLY A 122 -14.58 5.48 -1.22
CA GLY A 122 -15.37 5.67 -2.44
C GLY A 122 -15.17 4.57 -3.50
N ARG A 123 -14.51 3.47 -3.15
CA ARG A 123 -14.30 2.32 -4.04
C ARG A 123 -14.52 1.00 -3.31
N ALA A 124 -15.11 0.03 -3.99
CA ALA A 124 -15.27 -1.30 -3.43
C ALA A 124 -13.93 -2.04 -3.37
N MET A 125 -13.66 -2.73 -2.25
CA MET A 125 -12.48 -3.56 -2.04
C MET A 125 -12.89 -5.03 -1.97
N LYS A 126 -12.12 -5.89 -2.62
CA LYS A 126 -12.36 -7.33 -2.74
C LYS A 126 -11.04 -8.07 -2.88
N GLU A 127 -11.09 -9.38 -2.94
CA GLU A 127 -9.91 -10.22 -3.21
C GLU A 127 -9.09 -9.68 -4.40
N GLY A 128 -7.79 -9.52 -4.18
CA GLY A 128 -6.85 -8.90 -5.11
C GLY A 128 -6.70 -7.39 -4.94
N SER A 129 -7.51 -6.71 -4.12
CA SER A 129 -7.30 -5.30 -3.79
C SER A 129 -6.07 -5.15 -2.91
N VAL A 130 -5.33 -4.05 -3.09
CA VAL A 130 -4.15 -3.71 -2.29
C VAL A 130 -4.16 -2.22 -1.91
N GLY A 131 -3.52 -1.89 -0.80
CA GLY A 131 -3.32 -0.52 -0.37
C GLY A 131 -3.75 -0.22 1.07
N PRO A 132 -3.58 1.04 1.51
CA PRO A 132 -3.82 1.45 2.90
C PRO A 132 -5.26 1.18 3.38
N ASP A 133 -6.25 1.27 2.49
CA ASP A 133 -7.65 0.98 2.83
C ASP A 133 -7.85 -0.51 3.17
N VAL A 134 -7.07 -1.40 2.54
CA VAL A 134 -7.05 -2.83 2.90
C VAL A 134 -6.40 -3.01 4.27
N GLY A 135 -5.28 -2.33 4.55
CA GLY A 135 -4.65 -2.33 5.87
C GLY A 135 -5.62 -1.90 6.98
N GLN A 136 -6.48 -0.91 6.71
CA GLN A 136 -7.52 -0.51 7.66
C GLN A 136 -8.55 -1.62 7.91
N ILE A 137 -8.95 -2.35 6.86
CA ILE A 137 -9.83 -3.53 6.98
C ILE A 137 -9.15 -4.62 7.81
N GLU A 138 -7.88 -4.91 7.54
CA GLU A 138 -7.07 -5.90 8.27
C GLU A 138 -7.00 -5.55 9.77
N GLN A 139 -6.74 -4.29 10.11
CA GLN A 139 -6.73 -3.80 11.49
C GLN A 139 -8.09 -3.99 12.18
N TRP A 140 -9.19 -3.70 11.52
CA TRP A 140 -10.52 -3.90 12.09
C TRP A 140 -10.86 -5.38 12.27
N LEU A 141 -10.47 -6.23 11.32
CA LEU A 141 -10.62 -7.68 11.44
C LEU A 141 -9.77 -8.21 12.60
N ASN A 142 -8.50 -7.83 12.69
CA ASN A 142 -7.61 -8.23 13.76
C ASN A 142 -8.07 -7.69 15.12
N GLY A 143 -8.43 -6.43 15.22
CA GLY A 143 -8.89 -5.81 16.47
C GLY A 143 -10.06 -6.57 17.10
N ARG A 144 -10.94 -7.13 16.29
CA ARG A 144 -12.02 -7.97 16.75
C ARG A 144 -11.57 -9.38 17.17
N TYR A 145 -10.77 -10.05 16.33
CA TYR A 145 -10.34 -11.44 16.58
C TYR A 145 -9.32 -11.55 17.70
N MET A 146 -8.41 -10.60 17.83
CA MET A 146 -7.44 -10.53 18.92
C MET A 146 -8.13 -10.62 20.29
N ARG A 147 -9.31 -10.01 20.44
CA ARG A 147 -10.08 -10.02 21.70
C ARG A 147 -10.83 -11.33 21.96
N ILE A 148 -11.15 -12.08 20.91
CA ILE A 148 -11.90 -13.34 21.03
C ILE A 148 -10.96 -14.52 21.16
N CYS A 149 -9.87 -14.55 20.37
CA CYS A 149 -8.97 -15.69 20.22
C CYS A 149 -7.54 -15.43 20.73
N GLY A 150 -7.17 -14.16 20.99
CA GLY A 150 -5.80 -13.80 21.44
C GLY A 150 -4.74 -13.85 20.34
N GLU A 151 -5.14 -13.99 19.08
CA GLU A 151 -4.24 -14.08 17.91
C GLU A 151 -4.77 -13.18 16.78
N ASP A 152 -3.87 -12.73 15.90
CA ASP A 152 -4.25 -12.02 14.69
C ASP A 152 -4.98 -12.96 13.73
N TYR A 153 -6.11 -12.50 13.21
CA TYR A 153 -6.92 -13.24 12.27
C TYR A 153 -6.31 -13.23 10.86
N VAL A 154 -5.85 -12.06 10.42
CA VAL A 154 -5.19 -11.84 9.14
C VAL A 154 -3.81 -11.24 9.34
N THR A 155 -2.91 -11.48 8.39
CA THR A 155 -1.63 -10.81 8.36
C THR A 155 -1.82 -9.40 7.80
N GLU A 156 -1.39 -8.38 8.54
CA GLU A 156 -1.40 -6.99 8.07
C GLU A 156 -0.35 -6.81 6.96
N ASN A 157 -0.77 -7.03 5.74
CA ASN A 157 0.10 -6.97 4.56
C ASN A 157 -0.47 -6.09 3.44
N PHE A 158 -1.55 -5.36 3.75
CA PHE A 158 -2.24 -4.45 2.84
C PHE A 158 -2.77 -5.12 1.56
N ARG A 159 -3.00 -6.44 1.62
CA ARG A 159 -3.55 -7.25 0.52
C ARG A 159 -4.83 -7.92 0.94
N PHE A 160 -5.87 -7.72 0.16
CA PHE A 160 -7.16 -8.37 0.36
C PHE A 160 -7.12 -9.78 -0.23
N GLY A 161 -6.86 -10.77 0.59
CA GLY A 161 -6.80 -12.17 0.21
C GLY A 161 -8.05 -12.96 0.59
N PRO A 162 -7.97 -14.30 0.52
CA PRO A 162 -9.07 -15.19 0.88
C PRO A 162 -9.50 -15.08 2.34
N LYS A 163 -8.55 -14.84 3.28
CA LYS A 163 -8.87 -14.69 4.70
C LYS A 163 -9.63 -13.40 4.99
N GLU A 164 -9.23 -12.29 4.37
CA GLU A 164 -9.95 -11.02 4.44
C GLU A 164 -11.35 -11.18 3.88
N THR A 165 -11.50 -11.91 2.75
CA THR A 165 -12.79 -12.22 2.15
C THR A 165 -13.70 -12.98 3.13
N GLU A 166 -13.16 -13.99 3.83
CA GLU A 166 -13.89 -14.77 4.84
C GLU A 166 -14.29 -13.89 6.04
N GLY A 167 -13.36 -13.10 6.57
CA GLY A 167 -13.61 -12.17 7.67
C GLY A 167 -14.67 -11.12 7.33
N VAL A 168 -14.62 -10.58 6.13
CA VAL A 168 -15.62 -9.63 5.62
C VAL A 168 -16.98 -10.27 5.48
N ARG A 169 -17.10 -11.50 4.96
CA ARG A 169 -18.37 -12.23 4.89
C ARG A 169 -18.96 -12.43 6.28
N ALA A 170 -18.16 -12.85 7.24
CA ALA A 170 -18.60 -13.02 8.62
C ALA A 170 -19.04 -11.67 9.25
N ALA A 171 -18.40 -10.55 8.88
CA ALA A 171 -18.83 -9.24 9.32
C ALA A 171 -20.16 -8.79 8.69
N GLN A 172 -20.36 -9.11 7.41
CA GLN A 172 -21.62 -8.86 6.69
C GLN A 172 -22.78 -9.65 7.28
N GLU A 173 -22.59 -10.94 7.58
CA GLU A 173 -23.61 -11.77 8.24
C GLU A 173 -24.04 -11.18 9.58
N ARG A 174 -23.09 -10.74 10.41
CA ARG A 174 -23.39 -10.14 11.72
C ARG A 174 -24.13 -8.81 11.62
N ALA A 175 -23.88 -8.05 10.55
CA ALA A 175 -24.52 -6.78 10.30
C ALA A 175 -25.85 -6.90 9.50
N ASP A 176 -26.31 -8.13 9.23
CA ASP A 176 -27.48 -8.43 8.39
C ASP A 176 -27.39 -7.76 6.99
N LEU A 177 -26.16 -7.73 6.44
CA LEU A 177 -25.89 -7.22 5.11
C LEU A 177 -25.81 -8.37 4.09
N LEU A 178 -25.90 -8.03 2.80
CA LEU A 178 -25.69 -8.98 1.72
C LEU A 178 -24.26 -9.55 1.77
N VAL A 179 -24.13 -10.87 1.94
CA VAL A 179 -22.86 -11.58 2.11
C VAL A 179 -22.17 -11.78 0.76
N THR A 180 -21.33 -10.82 0.40
CA THR A 180 -20.60 -10.82 -0.88
C THR A 180 -19.11 -11.07 -0.71
N GLY A 181 -18.54 -10.76 0.45
CA GLY A 181 -17.10 -10.72 0.68
C GLY A 181 -16.43 -9.48 0.06
N THR A 182 -17.22 -8.53 -0.45
CA THR A 182 -16.75 -7.26 -1.00
C THR A 182 -17.09 -6.13 -0.02
N VAL A 183 -16.13 -5.26 0.25
CA VAL A 183 -16.33 -4.10 1.11
C VAL A 183 -16.82 -2.94 0.27
N ASN A 184 -18.09 -2.63 0.39
CA ASN A 184 -18.73 -1.39 -0.07
C ASN A 184 -18.87 -0.42 1.12
N GLU A 185 -19.52 0.72 0.93
CA GLU A 185 -19.70 1.74 1.98
C GLU A 185 -20.44 1.20 3.21
N GLU A 186 -21.49 0.40 3.03
CA GLU A 186 -22.27 -0.21 4.12
C GLU A 186 -21.41 -1.23 4.90
N THR A 187 -20.66 -2.07 4.19
CA THR A 187 -19.75 -3.05 4.80
C THR A 187 -18.60 -2.35 5.54
N TRP A 188 -18.06 -1.27 4.97
CA TRP A 188 -17.04 -0.44 5.61
C TRP A 188 -17.51 0.13 6.95
N ALA A 189 -18.72 0.71 6.97
CA ALA A 189 -19.33 1.21 8.18
C ALA A 189 -19.57 0.10 9.22
N ALA A 190 -20.00 -1.08 8.78
CA ALA A 190 -20.22 -2.24 9.64
C ALA A 190 -18.91 -2.78 10.25
N LEU A 191 -17.84 -2.89 9.47
CA LEU A 191 -16.53 -3.30 9.97
C LEU A 191 -16.00 -2.33 11.02
N ARG A 192 -16.09 -1.04 10.75
CA ARG A 192 -15.72 0.01 11.68
C ARG A 192 -16.52 -0.07 12.99
N ALA A 193 -17.84 -0.14 12.90
CA ALA A 193 -18.71 -0.25 14.09
C ALA A 193 -18.35 -1.48 14.92
N GLN A 194 -18.16 -2.63 14.29
CA GLN A 194 -17.78 -3.88 14.97
C GLN A 194 -16.39 -3.85 15.59
N SER A 195 -15.47 -3.01 15.11
CA SER A 195 -14.17 -2.81 15.75
C SER A 195 -14.24 -1.93 16.99
N CYS A 196 -15.22 -0.99 17.03
CA CYS A 196 -15.41 -0.04 18.12
C CYS A 196 -16.30 -0.57 19.26
N GLU A 197 -17.14 -1.59 19.03
CA GLU A 197 -18.11 -2.13 20.00
C GLU A 197 -17.50 -2.72 21.30
N CYS A 198 -16.22 -2.58 21.51
CA CYS A 198 -15.51 -3.20 22.62
C CYS A 198 -14.96 -2.21 23.66
N GLU A 199 -15.30 -0.93 23.59
CA GLU A 199 -14.88 0.06 24.58
C GLU A 199 -15.90 0.26 25.73
N GLU A 200 -17.06 -0.40 25.69
CA GLU A 200 -18.08 -0.36 26.72
C GLU A 200 -18.28 -1.72 27.39
N GLY A 201 -17.33 -2.13 28.19
CA GLY A 201 -17.42 -3.35 29.01
C GLY A 201 -16.62 -3.24 30.28
#